data_60f2c942c5beb4d86880f75bf790064e
#
_entry.id   60f2c942c5beb4d86880f75bf790064e
#
_cell.length_a   1.000
_cell.length_b   1.000
_cell.length_c   1.000
_cell.angle_alpha   90.00
_cell.angle_beta   90.00
_cell.angle_gamma   90.00
#
_symmetry.space_group_name_H-M   'P 1'
#
loop_
_entity.id
_entity.type
_entity.pdbx_description
1 polymer ?
#
loop_
_entity_poly.entity_id
_entity_poly.type
_entity_poly.pdbx_seq_one_letter_code
_entity_poly.pdbx_strand_id
1 'polypeptide(L)'
;MNLRSPAAASTLATCISNNRRAIVFAAMARALPPERRTVLAHALANRALDHLIESVQSGRDDRFLEWIRNTLRGGARDQSLFDLFALTVSASLDVAALHLGNLGESGEWLQAVQRRIDLCTGALRVELHQHRFGLDSIDAKIDELLYRLSEWDTTTAEHSRCVGMWCWRIAKRLGMSREEVLLAARCGLVHDVGKIFTPIEVLTAARRLDAAEWQIMKEHAMQGVHLLGDVPEFQPLVPAVRWHHERMDGRGYPDALDPVSIPQIARIVSVADAFNAMVARRPYRAPLKPSYAIEELKRHRGTQFDPSIVEAMIDVVLQEPN
;
A
#
# COMPACT_ATOMS: atom_id res chain seq x y z
N MET A 1 -3.91 20.61 -9.32
CA MET A 1 -4.83 20.74 -10.47
C MET A 1 -5.73 19.53 -10.46
N ASN A 2 -7.02 19.73 -10.25
CA ASN A 2 -8.00 18.67 -10.02
C ASN A 2 -8.17 17.85 -11.31
N LEU A 3 -8.28 16.51 -11.26
CA LEU A 3 -8.79 15.66 -12.36
C LEU A 3 -10.15 16.15 -12.91
N ARG A 4 -10.70 17.21 -12.32
CA ARG A 4 -11.87 17.95 -12.77
C ARG A 4 -11.61 18.84 -14.00
N SER A 5 -10.36 18.94 -14.50
CA SER A 5 -10.11 19.55 -15.81
C SER A 5 -10.51 18.56 -16.89
N PRO A 6 -11.56 18.82 -17.67
CA PRO A 6 -12.00 17.92 -18.75
C PRO A 6 -10.89 17.63 -19.77
N ALA A 7 -9.96 18.57 -19.96
CA ALA A 7 -8.84 18.43 -20.89
C ALA A 7 -7.83 17.36 -20.43
N ALA A 8 -7.43 17.35 -19.15
CA ALA A 8 -6.48 16.38 -18.62
C ALA A 8 -7.04 14.96 -18.62
N ALA A 9 -8.33 14.81 -18.24
CA ALA A 9 -9.02 13.52 -18.30
C ALA A 9 -9.14 13.00 -19.75
N SER A 10 -9.41 13.87 -20.70
CA SER A 10 -9.47 13.53 -22.12
C SER A 10 -8.11 13.08 -22.66
N THR A 11 -7.02 13.77 -22.29
CA THR A 11 -5.66 13.42 -22.71
C THR A 11 -5.24 12.03 -22.17
N LEU A 12 -5.51 11.73 -20.91
CA LEU A 12 -5.24 10.41 -20.34
C LEU A 12 -6.02 9.31 -21.02
N ALA A 13 -7.33 9.51 -21.15
CA ALA A 13 -8.21 8.55 -21.82
C ALA A 13 -7.75 8.26 -23.27
N THR A 14 -7.33 9.28 -23.98
CA THR A 14 -6.78 9.16 -25.34
C THR A 14 -5.45 8.39 -25.34
N CYS A 15 -4.56 8.68 -24.40
CA CYS A 15 -3.28 7.97 -24.25
C CYS A 15 -3.50 6.47 -23.99
N ILE A 16 -4.36 6.11 -23.03
CA ILE A 16 -4.71 4.72 -22.74
C ILE A 16 -5.33 4.04 -23.95
N SER A 17 -6.28 4.71 -24.62
CA SER A 17 -6.96 4.17 -25.80
C SER A 17 -6.00 3.88 -26.95
N ASN A 18 -5.08 4.80 -27.25
CA ASN A 18 -4.11 4.66 -28.32
C ASN A 18 -3.09 3.53 -28.05
N ASN A 19 -2.80 3.23 -26.79
CA ASN A 19 -1.86 2.18 -26.39
C ASN A 19 -2.54 0.87 -25.95
N ARG A 20 -3.86 0.74 -26.15
CA ARG A 20 -4.69 -0.38 -25.72
C ARG A 20 -4.06 -1.76 -25.97
N ARG A 21 -3.59 -2.01 -27.20
CA ARG A 21 -3.02 -3.31 -27.58
C ARG A 21 -1.77 -3.65 -26.77
N ALA A 22 -0.88 -2.68 -26.55
CA ALA A 22 0.35 -2.87 -25.79
C ALA A 22 0.03 -3.13 -24.31
N ILE A 23 -0.92 -2.40 -23.73
CA ILE A 23 -1.38 -2.54 -22.34
C ILE A 23 -1.96 -3.94 -22.11
N VAL A 24 -2.91 -4.37 -22.96
CA VAL A 24 -3.55 -5.69 -22.85
C VAL A 24 -2.53 -6.81 -23.03
N PHE A 25 -1.62 -6.70 -24.00
CA PHE A 25 -0.57 -7.68 -24.21
C PHE A 25 0.36 -7.81 -23.01
N ALA A 26 0.84 -6.69 -22.46
CA ALA A 26 1.71 -6.66 -21.29
C ALA A 26 1.03 -7.24 -20.04
N ALA A 27 -0.23 -6.88 -19.80
CA ALA A 27 -1.02 -7.39 -18.70
C ALA A 27 -1.22 -8.91 -18.80
N MET A 28 -1.61 -9.40 -19.99
CA MET A 28 -1.79 -10.83 -20.21
C MET A 28 -0.50 -11.61 -20.10
N ALA A 29 0.62 -11.06 -20.58
CA ALA A 29 1.93 -11.71 -20.48
C ALA A 29 2.40 -11.88 -19.03
N ARG A 30 2.04 -10.93 -18.15
CA ARG A 30 2.38 -10.97 -16.71
C ARG A 30 1.40 -11.79 -15.88
N ALA A 31 0.10 -11.73 -16.19
CA ALA A 31 -0.95 -12.36 -15.38
C ALA A 31 -1.19 -13.83 -15.74
N LEU A 32 -1.00 -14.21 -16.98
CA LEU A 32 -1.46 -15.51 -17.48
C LEU A 32 -0.33 -16.28 -18.19
N PRO A 33 -0.19 -17.58 -17.90
CA PRO A 33 0.66 -18.45 -18.70
C PRO A 33 0.10 -18.55 -20.15
N PRO A 34 0.95 -18.88 -21.15
CA PRO A 34 0.57 -18.83 -22.56
C PRO A 34 -0.74 -19.53 -22.91
N GLU A 35 -1.00 -20.69 -22.32
CA GLU A 35 -2.18 -21.52 -22.56
C GLU A 35 -3.50 -20.91 -22.02
N ARG A 36 -3.42 -19.95 -21.10
CA ARG A 36 -4.56 -19.24 -20.54
C ARG A 36 -4.82 -17.89 -21.19
N ARG A 37 -4.01 -17.47 -22.15
CA ARG A 37 -4.20 -16.21 -22.90
C ARG A 37 -5.29 -16.35 -23.96
N THR A 38 -6.49 -16.63 -23.52
CA THR A 38 -7.66 -16.92 -24.37
C THR A 38 -8.30 -15.64 -24.92
N VAL A 39 -9.19 -15.83 -25.91
CA VAL A 39 -10.04 -14.74 -26.43
C VAL A 39 -10.87 -14.10 -25.32
N LEU A 40 -11.34 -14.90 -24.35
CA LEU A 40 -12.11 -14.40 -23.20
C LEU A 40 -11.24 -13.51 -22.31
N ALA A 41 -10.01 -13.90 -22.01
CA ALA A 41 -9.08 -13.09 -21.22
C ALA A 41 -8.76 -11.76 -21.92
N HIS A 42 -8.58 -11.77 -23.24
CA HIS A 42 -8.44 -10.56 -24.05
C HIS A 42 -9.68 -9.64 -23.98
N ALA A 43 -10.86 -10.22 -24.09
CA ALA A 43 -12.12 -9.47 -24.01
C ALA A 43 -12.32 -8.83 -22.64
N LEU A 44 -11.99 -9.55 -21.56
CA LEU A 44 -12.07 -9.03 -20.20
C LEU A 44 -11.08 -7.88 -19.94
N ALA A 45 -9.81 -8.03 -20.37
CA ALA A 45 -8.82 -6.96 -20.25
C ALA A 45 -9.23 -5.71 -21.05
N ASN A 46 -9.78 -5.87 -22.24
CA ASN A 46 -10.30 -4.74 -23.02
C ASN A 46 -11.49 -4.05 -22.35
N ARG A 47 -12.44 -4.81 -21.78
CA ARG A 47 -13.56 -4.25 -21.01
C ARG A 47 -13.10 -3.50 -19.76
N ALA A 48 -12.10 -4.03 -19.04
CA ALA A 48 -11.50 -3.32 -17.90
C ALA A 48 -10.96 -1.95 -18.31
N LEU A 49 -10.30 -1.88 -19.48
CA LEU A 49 -9.82 -0.61 -20.03
C LEU A 49 -10.95 0.34 -20.41
N ASP A 50 -12.04 -0.16 -21.01
CA ASP A 50 -13.19 0.67 -21.37
C ASP A 50 -13.80 1.33 -20.13
N HIS A 51 -14.02 0.57 -19.07
CA HIS A 51 -14.55 1.09 -17.81
C HIS A 51 -13.58 2.02 -17.08
N LEU A 52 -12.26 1.74 -17.16
CA LEU A 52 -11.24 2.64 -16.61
C LEU A 52 -11.24 3.98 -17.37
N ILE A 53 -11.29 3.96 -18.69
CA ILE A 53 -11.36 5.15 -19.54
C ILE A 53 -12.61 5.96 -19.20
N GLU A 54 -13.78 5.32 -19.11
CA GLU A 54 -15.04 5.96 -18.74
C GLU A 54 -14.98 6.59 -17.33
N SER A 55 -14.40 5.87 -16.34
CA SER A 55 -14.20 6.38 -14.98
C SER A 55 -13.31 7.62 -14.98
N VAL A 56 -12.20 7.59 -15.72
CA VAL A 56 -11.29 8.73 -15.85
C VAL A 56 -11.98 9.93 -16.51
N GLN A 57 -12.73 9.71 -17.57
CA GLN A 57 -13.42 10.79 -18.31
C GLN A 57 -14.56 11.42 -17.51
N SER A 58 -15.38 10.59 -16.85
CA SER A 58 -16.55 11.04 -16.11
C SER A 58 -16.24 11.57 -14.71
N GLY A 59 -15.07 11.23 -14.18
CA GLY A 59 -14.71 11.51 -12.80
C GLY A 59 -15.47 10.65 -11.78
N ARG A 60 -16.11 9.53 -12.21
CA ARG A 60 -16.95 8.65 -11.39
C ARG A 60 -16.45 7.21 -11.44
N ASP A 61 -16.23 6.62 -10.27
CA ASP A 61 -15.70 5.26 -10.12
C ASP A 61 -16.80 4.21 -9.88
N ASP A 62 -18.01 4.66 -9.55
CA ASP A 62 -19.15 3.81 -9.22
C ASP A 62 -19.45 2.77 -10.30
N ARG A 63 -19.43 3.16 -11.59
CA ARG A 63 -19.68 2.25 -12.71
C ARG A 63 -18.57 1.22 -12.90
N PHE A 64 -17.32 1.62 -12.70
CA PHE A 64 -16.17 0.71 -12.78
C PHE A 64 -16.25 -0.34 -11.66
N LEU A 65 -16.52 0.08 -10.44
CA LEU A 65 -16.70 -0.80 -9.29
C LEU A 65 -17.92 -1.72 -9.44
N GLU A 66 -19.03 -1.21 -9.92
CA GLU A 66 -20.24 -2.01 -10.19
C GLU A 66 -19.99 -3.07 -11.26
N TRP A 67 -19.28 -2.73 -12.33
CA TRP A 67 -18.90 -3.70 -13.36
C TRP A 67 -18.01 -4.81 -12.79
N ILE A 68 -17.02 -4.46 -11.95
CA ILE A 68 -16.17 -5.44 -11.25
C ILE A 68 -17.03 -6.37 -10.39
N ARG A 69 -17.92 -5.84 -9.56
CA ARG A 69 -18.81 -6.63 -8.70
C ARG A 69 -19.66 -7.61 -9.51
N ASN A 70 -20.21 -7.13 -10.61
CA ASN A 70 -21.05 -7.96 -11.50
C ASN A 70 -20.23 -9.06 -12.20
N THR A 71 -19.01 -8.75 -12.62
CA THR A 71 -18.11 -9.73 -13.25
C THR A 71 -17.69 -10.81 -12.25
N LEU A 72 -17.41 -10.45 -11.00
CA LEU A 72 -17.07 -11.39 -9.93
C LEU A 72 -18.27 -12.27 -9.53
N ARG A 73 -19.48 -11.69 -9.43
CA ARG A 73 -20.73 -12.45 -9.16
C ARG A 73 -21.06 -13.45 -10.26
N GLY A 74 -20.67 -13.16 -11.50
CA GLY A 74 -20.87 -14.01 -12.65
C GLY A 74 -19.99 -15.27 -12.73
N GLY A 75 -19.15 -15.54 -11.70
CA GLY A 75 -18.41 -16.80 -11.58
C GLY A 75 -16.92 -16.74 -11.87
N ALA A 76 -16.33 -15.56 -12.03
CA ALA A 76 -14.88 -15.40 -12.17
C ALA A 76 -14.17 -15.65 -10.81
N ARG A 77 -14.10 -16.93 -10.38
CA ARG A 77 -13.38 -17.35 -9.17
C ARG A 77 -11.86 -17.53 -9.42
N ASP A 78 -11.37 -17.19 -10.60
CA ASP A 78 -10.00 -17.44 -11.00
C ASP A 78 -9.09 -16.25 -10.62
N GLN A 79 -8.12 -16.51 -9.73
CA GLN A 79 -7.09 -15.56 -9.32
C GLN A 79 -6.38 -14.93 -10.52
N SER A 80 -6.17 -15.71 -11.58
CA SER A 80 -5.48 -15.25 -12.78
C SER A 80 -6.24 -14.15 -13.53
N LEU A 81 -7.58 -14.13 -13.46
CA LEU A 81 -8.38 -13.05 -14.04
C LEU A 81 -8.27 -11.76 -13.24
N PHE A 82 -8.15 -11.89 -11.93
CA PHE A 82 -7.89 -10.76 -11.07
C PHE A 82 -6.52 -10.13 -11.32
N ASP A 83 -5.48 -10.96 -11.35
CA ASP A 83 -4.13 -10.52 -11.65
C ASP A 83 -4.10 -9.83 -13.02
N LEU A 84 -4.92 -10.32 -13.96
CA LEU A 84 -5.11 -9.68 -15.26
C LEU A 84 -5.72 -8.28 -15.13
N PHE A 85 -6.75 -8.08 -14.30
CA PHE A 85 -7.34 -6.76 -14.08
C PHE A 85 -6.36 -5.80 -13.41
N ALA A 86 -5.73 -6.22 -12.31
CA ALA A 86 -4.77 -5.41 -11.58
C ALA A 86 -3.59 -4.99 -12.47
N LEU A 87 -3.06 -5.93 -13.26
CA LEU A 87 -1.97 -5.66 -14.19
C LEU A 87 -2.39 -4.84 -15.41
N THR A 88 -3.65 -4.96 -15.86
CA THR A 88 -4.17 -4.11 -16.94
C THR A 88 -4.22 -2.64 -16.49
N VAL A 89 -4.68 -2.41 -15.27
CA VAL A 89 -4.71 -1.08 -14.67
C VAL A 89 -3.28 -0.55 -14.45
N SER A 90 -2.38 -1.36 -13.88
CA SER A 90 -0.97 -0.98 -13.67
C SER A 90 -0.25 -0.67 -14.99
N ALA A 91 -0.39 -1.51 -16.02
CA ALA A 91 0.23 -1.28 -17.32
C ALA A 91 -0.31 -0.02 -18.02
N SER A 92 -1.57 0.36 -17.75
CA SER A 92 -2.15 1.62 -18.26
C SER A 92 -1.44 2.84 -17.70
N LEU A 93 -0.95 2.74 -16.45
CA LEU A 93 -0.17 3.81 -15.80
C LEU A 93 1.23 3.92 -16.35
N ASP A 94 1.91 2.78 -16.48
CA ASP A 94 3.28 2.77 -17.01
C ASP A 94 3.31 3.44 -18.39
N VAL A 95 2.30 3.14 -19.22
CA VAL A 95 2.16 3.76 -20.54
C VAL A 95 1.80 5.24 -20.44
N ALA A 96 0.91 5.62 -19.53
CA ALA A 96 0.56 7.03 -19.31
C ALA A 96 1.76 7.82 -18.80
N ALA A 97 2.53 7.29 -17.85
CA ALA A 97 3.73 7.93 -17.31
C ALA A 97 4.81 8.16 -18.39
N LEU A 98 5.05 7.15 -19.26
CA LEU A 98 6.01 7.26 -20.35
C LEU A 98 5.61 8.31 -21.39
N HIS A 99 4.34 8.39 -21.77
CA HIS A 99 3.88 9.32 -22.81
C HIS A 99 3.71 10.75 -22.31
N LEU A 100 3.29 10.93 -21.06
CA LEU A 100 2.98 12.23 -20.49
C LEU A 100 4.20 12.88 -19.84
N GLY A 101 5.17 12.09 -19.35
CA GLY A 101 6.47 12.59 -18.96
C GLY A 101 7.25 13.27 -20.10
N ASN A 102 7.01 12.82 -21.33
CA ASN A 102 7.60 13.42 -22.54
C ASN A 102 6.90 14.72 -23.00
N LEU A 103 5.70 15.03 -22.49
CA LEU A 103 4.94 16.22 -22.85
C LEU A 103 5.16 17.40 -21.89
N GLY A 104 6.04 17.25 -20.89
CA GLY A 104 6.37 18.33 -19.94
C GLY A 104 5.23 18.70 -18.98
N GLU A 105 4.21 17.83 -18.86
CA GLU A 105 3.10 18.06 -17.93
C GLU A 105 3.53 17.83 -16.48
N SER A 106 2.99 18.65 -15.57
CA SER A 106 3.41 18.72 -14.17
C SER A 106 3.26 17.38 -13.45
N GLY A 107 4.23 17.03 -12.59
CA GLY A 107 4.21 15.82 -11.77
C GLY A 107 2.97 15.67 -10.87
N GLU A 108 2.28 16.76 -10.56
CA GLU A 108 1.02 16.78 -9.81
C GLU A 108 -0.12 16.04 -10.50
N TRP A 109 -0.19 16.12 -11.82
CA TRP A 109 -1.20 15.42 -12.60
C TRP A 109 -0.98 13.90 -12.61
N LEU A 110 0.28 13.47 -12.82
CA LEU A 110 0.66 12.05 -12.71
C LEU A 110 0.36 11.48 -11.33
N GLN A 111 0.60 12.24 -10.27
CA GLN A 111 0.25 11.87 -8.91
C GLN A 111 -1.27 11.75 -8.69
N ALA A 112 -2.07 12.62 -9.29
CA ALA A 112 -3.53 12.56 -9.19
C ALA A 112 -4.10 11.32 -9.90
N VAL A 113 -3.53 10.95 -11.04
CA VAL A 113 -3.86 9.72 -11.77
C VAL A 113 -3.45 8.50 -10.95
N GLN A 114 -2.23 8.48 -10.41
CA GLN A 114 -1.75 7.40 -9.56
C GLN A 114 -2.68 7.19 -8.36
N ARG A 115 -2.98 8.23 -7.60
CA ARG A 115 -3.93 8.17 -6.47
C ARG A 115 -5.25 7.53 -6.85
N ARG A 116 -5.82 7.91 -8.00
CA ARG A 116 -7.10 7.37 -8.45
C ARG A 116 -7.06 5.89 -8.76
N ILE A 117 -5.97 5.42 -9.32
CA ILE A 117 -5.78 4.01 -9.64
C ILE A 117 -5.52 3.18 -8.39
N ASP A 118 -4.77 3.72 -7.44
CA ASP A 118 -4.59 3.08 -6.15
C ASP A 118 -5.91 2.92 -5.40
N LEU A 119 -6.79 3.92 -5.47
CA LEU A 119 -8.17 3.81 -4.98
C LEU A 119 -8.95 2.70 -5.69
N CYS A 120 -8.92 2.66 -7.01
CA CYS A 120 -9.63 1.63 -7.78
C CYS A 120 -9.07 0.23 -7.54
N THR A 121 -7.74 0.07 -7.47
CA THR A 121 -7.10 -1.23 -7.17
C THR A 121 -7.30 -1.65 -5.72
N GLY A 122 -7.34 -0.71 -4.78
CA GLY A 122 -7.69 -0.96 -3.39
C GLY A 122 -9.11 -1.49 -3.25
N ALA A 123 -10.09 -0.78 -3.82
CA ALA A 123 -11.50 -1.20 -3.84
C ALA A 123 -11.68 -2.59 -4.50
N LEU A 124 -10.96 -2.85 -5.58
CA LEU A 124 -10.99 -4.15 -6.26
C LEU A 124 -10.45 -5.27 -5.37
N ARG A 125 -9.37 -5.04 -4.62
CA ARG A 125 -8.83 -6.03 -3.67
C ARG A 125 -9.83 -6.36 -2.57
N VAL A 126 -10.50 -5.36 -2.00
CA VAL A 126 -11.55 -5.55 -1.00
C VAL A 126 -12.67 -6.44 -1.55
N GLU A 127 -13.22 -6.11 -2.70
CA GLU A 127 -14.30 -6.89 -3.33
C GLU A 127 -13.89 -8.34 -3.58
N LEU A 128 -12.66 -8.60 -3.96
CA LEU A 128 -12.16 -9.95 -4.22
C LEU A 128 -11.92 -10.77 -2.97
N HIS A 129 -11.30 -10.17 -1.95
CA HIS A 129 -11.15 -10.83 -0.67
C HIS A 129 -12.51 -11.20 -0.09
N GLN A 130 -13.47 -10.26 -0.15
CA GLN A 130 -14.85 -10.50 0.27
C GLN A 130 -15.50 -11.64 -0.51
N HIS A 131 -15.27 -11.72 -1.83
CA HIS A 131 -15.86 -12.75 -2.68
C HIS A 131 -15.19 -14.13 -2.51
N ARG A 132 -13.87 -14.17 -2.28
CA ARG A 132 -13.08 -15.40 -2.21
C ARG A 132 -13.06 -16.04 -0.83
N PHE A 133 -12.99 -15.24 0.22
CA PHE A 133 -12.77 -15.69 1.61
C PHE A 133 -13.97 -15.44 2.52
N GLY A 134 -15.02 -14.79 2.01
CA GLY A 134 -16.15 -14.30 2.78
C GLY A 134 -15.85 -12.94 3.42
N LEU A 135 -16.92 -12.21 3.75
CA LEU A 135 -16.84 -10.88 4.39
C LEU A 135 -16.13 -10.92 5.76
N ASP A 136 -16.04 -12.10 6.36
CA ASP A 136 -15.53 -12.29 7.73
C ASP A 136 -14.03 -12.65 7.77
N SER A 137 -13.33 -12.75 6.63
CA SER A 137 -11.90 -13.02 6.69
C SER A 137 -11.11 -11.81 7.20
N ILE A 138 -10.11 -12.06 8.06
CA ILE A 138 -9.23 -11.00 8.59
C ILE A 138 -8.57 -10.18 7.45
N ASP A 139 -8.19 -10.82 6.35
CA ASP A 139 -7.53 -10.16 5.23
C ASP A 139 -8.49 -9.23 4.47
N ALA A 140 -9.77 -9.62 4.31
CA ALA A 140 -10.79 -8.75 3.73
C ALA A 140 -11.06 -7.52 4.61
N LYS A 141 -11.09 -7.69 5.93
CA LYS A 141 -11.24 -6.58 6.88
C LYS A 141 -10.03 -5.64 6.87
N ILE A 142 -8.82 -6.18 6.72
CA ILE A 142 -7.58 -5.37 6.55
C ILE A 142 -7.63 -4.58 5.25
N ASP A 143 -8.03 -5.19 4.14
CA ASP A 143 -8.13 -4.49 2.86
C ASP A 143 -9.17 -3.36 2.90
N GLU A 144 -10.29 -3.56 3.60
CA GLU A 144 -11.29 -2.50 3.85
C GLU A 144 -10.68 -1.32 4.63
N LEU A 145 -9.90 -1.60 5.69
CA LEU A 145 -9.21 -0.56 6.46
C LEU A 145 -8.20 0.20 5.61
N LEU A 146 -7.40 -0.50 4.81
CA LEU A 146 -6.43 0.13 3.89
C LEU A 146 -7.13 0.94 2.79
N TYR A 147 -8.30 0.50 2.33
CA TYR A 147 -9.10 1.26 1.39
C TYR A 147 -9.56 2.59 2.01
N ARG A 148 -10.16 2.55 3.20
CA ARG A 148 -10.56 3.77 3.93
C ARG A 148 -9.38 4.70 4.21
N LEU A 149 -8.23 4.14 4.59
CA LEU A 149 -7.01 4.90 4.78
C LEU A 149 -6.57 5.57 3.47
N SER A 150 -6.72 4.90 2.32
CA SER A 150 -6.38 5.46 1.01
C SER A 150 -7.32 6.58 0.55
N GLU A 151 -8.59 6.56 0.99
CA GLU A 151 -9.52 7.68 0.78
C GLU A 151 -9.11 8.92 1.59
N TRP A 152 -8.48 8.71 2.75
CA TRP A 152 -7.99 9.79 3.61
C TRP A 152 -6.62 10.30 3.14
N ASP A 153 -5.64 9.40 3.00
CA ASP A 153 -4.30 9.69 2.45
C ASP A 153 -3.72 8.48 1.73
N THR A 154 -3.61 8.55 0.42
CA THR A 154 -3.05 7.49 -0.42
C THR A 154 -1.60 7.18 -0.09
N THR A 155 -0.81 8.19 0.30
CA THR A 155 0.62 8.03 0.63
C THR A 155 0.80 7.13 1.85
N THR A 156 -0.03 7.32 2.89
CA THR A 156 -0.01 6.47 4.09
C THR A 156 -0.45 5.04 3.78
N ALA A 157 -1.47 4.86 2.94
CA ALA A 157 -1.92 3.52 2.56
C ALA A 157 -0.88 2.75 1.73
N GLU A 158 -0.19 3.41 0.79
CA GLU A 158 0.91 2.82 0.02
C GLU A 158 2.09 2.46 0.92
N HIS A 159 2.45 3.36 1.82
CA HIS A 159 3.47 3.13 2.83
C HIS A 159 3.16 1.87 3.65
N SER A 160 1.94 1.74 4.15
CA SER A 160 1.49 0.58 4.94
C SER A 160 1.61 -0.74 4.16
N ARG A 161 1.29 -0.75 2.87
CA ARG A 161 1.48 -1.93 2.01
C ARG A 161 2.96 -2.30 1.87
N CYS A 162 3.83 -1.32 1.67
CA CYS A 162 5.28 -1.55 1.60
C CYS A 162 5.83 -2.06 2.93
N VAL A 163 5.40 -1.49 4.06
CA VAL A 163 5.81 -1.93 5.40
C VAL A 163 5.36 -3.36 5.66
N GLY A 164 4.13 -3.73 5.29
CA GLY A 164 3.65 -5.12 5.37
C GLY A 164 4.54 -6.10 4.59
N MET A 165 4.96 -5.73 3.39
CA MET A 165 5.89 -6.54 2.58
C MET A 165 7.27 -6.68 3.26
N TRP A 166 7.83 -5.60 3.82
CA TRP A 166 9.10 -5.65 4.54
C TRP A 166 9.00 -6.50 5.81
N CYS A 167 7.92 -6.36 6.57
CA CYS A 167 7.65 -7.20 7.75
C CYS A 167 7.62 -8.69 7.39
N TRP A 168 6.95 -9.06 6.31
CA TRP A 168 6.92 -10.44 5.80
C TRP A 168 8.33 -10.95 5.49
N ARG A 169 9.15 -10.17 4.78
CA ARG A 169 10.51 -10.55 4.39
C ARG A 169 11.43 -10.69 5.61
N ILE A 170 11.37 -9.74 6.54
CA ILE A 170 12.16 -9.77 7.78
C ILE A 170 11.79 -10.99 8.62
N ALA A 171 10.49 -11.24 8.86
CA ALA A 171 10.01 -12.37 9.64
C ALA A 171 10.43 -13.70 9.01
N LYS A 172 10.33 -13.83 7.68
CA LYS A 172 10.83 -15.00 6.95
C LYS A 172 12.35 -15.18 7.09
N ARG A 173 13.12 -14.08 7.03
CA ARG A 173 14.58 -14.11 7.20
C ARG A 173 14.99 -14.51 8.63
N LEU A 174 14.18 -14.15 9.63
CA LEU A 174 14.34 -14.56 11.02
C LEU A 174 13.95 -16.03 11.29
N GLY A 175 13.45 -16.76 10.29
CA GLY A 175 13.04 -18.15 10.45
C GLY A 175 11.75 -18.35 11.24
N MET A 176 10.89 -17.33 11.32
CA MET A 176 9.61 -17.40 12.02
C MET A 176 8.66 -18.40 11.35
N SER A 177 7.72 -18.95 12.09
CA SER A 177 6.68 -19.83 11.55
C SER A 177 5.83 -19.14 10.49
N ARG A 178 5.12 -19.93 9.67
CA ARG A 178 4.23 -19.39 8.63
C ARG A 178 3.17 -18.45 9.22
N GLU A 179 2.61 -18.81 10.36
CA GLU A 179 1.61 -18.03 11.06
C GLU A 179 2.17 -16.70 11.55
N GLU A 180 3.36 -16.71 12.14
CA GLU A 180 4.04 -15.50 12.61
C GLU A 180 4.46 -14.59 11.46
N VAL A 181 4.92 -15.15 10.33
CA VAL A 181 5.24 -14.38 9.11
C VAL A 181 4.00 -13.67 8.57
N LEU A 182 2.84 -14.35 8.53
CA LEU A 182 1.58 -13.74 8.12
C LEU A 182 1.12 -12.68 9.13
N LEU A 183 1.27 -12.95 10.43
CA LEU A 183 0.93 -11.99 11.48
C LEU A 183 1.80 -10.72 11.37
N ALA A 184 3.11 -10.86 11.18
CA ALA A 184 4.01 -9.73 10.98
C ALA A 184 3.64 -8.89 9.76
N ALA A 185 3.31 -9.54 8.64
CA ALA A 185 2.84 -8.85 7.43
C ALA A 185 1.56 -8.05 7.69
N ARG A 186 0.55 -8.67 8.32
CA ARG A 186 -0.72 -8.03 8.68
C ARG A 186 -0.52 -6.85 9.63
N CYS A 187 0.36 -6.99 10.63
CA CYS A 187 0.72 -5.91 11.53
C CYS A 187 1.33 -4.72 10.77
N GLY A 188 2.23 -4.98 9.84
CA GLY A 188 2.80 -3.93 8.98
C GLY A 188 1.76 -3.26 8.07
N LEU A 189 0.73 -3.99 7.61
CA LEU A 189 -0.36 -3.41 6.82
C LEU A 189 -1.21 -2.43 7.62
N VAL A 190 -1.43 -2.68 8.91
CA VAL A 190 -2.37 -1.90 9.73
C VAL A 190 -1.71 -1.00 10.79
N HIS A 191 -0.36 -0.97 10.88
CA HIS A 191 0.33 -0.26 11.95
C HIS A 191 -0.08 1.21 12.07
N ASP A 192 -0.31 1.85 10.94
CA ASP A 192 -0.64 3.26 10.79
C ASP A 192 -2.13 3.56 10.58
N VAL A 193 -3.02 2.56 10.72
CA VAL A 193 -4.45 2.72 10.41
C VAL A 193 -5.13 3.82 11.24
N GLY A 194 -4.63 4.10 12.43
CA GLY A 194 -5.13 5.19 13.27
C GLY A 194 -4.91 6.59 12.69
N LYS A 195 -4.06 6.76 11.69
CA LYS A 195 -3.86 8.04 10.98
C LYS A 195 -5.10 8.54 10.24
N ILE A 196 -6.11 7.69 10.06
CA ILE A 196 -7.43 8.12 9.56
C ILE A 196 -8.09 9.18 10.46
N PHE A 197 -7.71 9.24 11.74
CA PHE A 197 -8.19 10.23 12.70
C PHE A 197 -7.25 11.44 12.85
N THR A 198 -6.08 11.42 12.23
CA THR A 198 -5.14 12.55 12.25
C THR A 198 -5.66 13.64 11.31
N PRO A 199 -5.77 14.91 11.77
CA PRO A 199 -6.14 16.01 10.88
C PRO A 199 -5.26 16.07 9.65
N ILE A 200 -5.85 16.26 8.48
CA ILE A 200 -5.14 16.17 7.20
C ILE A 200 -4.03 17.22 7.09
N GLU A 201 -4.23 18.39 7.70
CA GLU A 201 -3.25 19.47 7.74
C GLU A 201 -2.00 19.10 8.54
N VAL A 202 -2.15 18.26 9.57
CA VAL A 202 -1.04 17.71 10.36
C VAL A 202 -0.38 16.56 9.62
N LEU A 203 -1.19 15.65 9.05
CA LEU A 203 -0.70 14.46 8.35
C LEU A 203 0.14 14.81 7.11
N THR A 204 -0.29 15.83 6.35
CA THR A 204 0.33 16.23 5.08
C THR A 204 1.24 17.46 5.20
N ALA A 205 1.56 17.89 6.42
CA ALA A 205 2.39 19.08 6.64
C ALA A 205 3.77 18.94 5.97
N ALA A 206 4.09 19.91 5.08
CA ALA A 206 5.37 19.95 4.38
C ALA A 206 6.51 20.59 5.20
N ARG A 207 6.30 20.76 6.48
CA ARG A 207 7.21 21.36 7.46
C ARG A 207 7.38 20.45 8.66
N ARG A 208 8.31 20.80 9.54
CA ARG A 208 8.37 20.16 10.85
C ARG A 208 7.09 20.49 11.63
N LEU A 209 6.51 19.48 12.25
CA LEU A 209 5.38 19.63 13.18
C LEU A 209 5.86 20.38 14.43
N ASP A 210 5.01 21.25 14.94
CA ASP A 210 5.25 21.83 16.28
C ASP A 210 4.96 20.81 17.39
N ALA A 211 5.14 21.21 18.65
CA ALA A 211 4.98 20.31 19.79
C ALA A 211 3.54 19.80 19.95
N ALA A 212 2.55 20.63 19.68
CA ALA A 212 1.12 20.27 19.79
C ALA A 212 0.73 19.32 18.63
N GLU A 213 1.11 19.64 17.41
CA GLU A 213 0.88 18.80 16.22
C GLU A 213 1.58 17.44 16.35
N TRP A 214 2.79 17.43 16.95
CA TRP A 214 3.51 16.19 17.21
C TRP A 214 2.78 15.30 18.23
N GLN A 215 2.13 15.88 19.24
CA GLN A 215 1.29 15.10 20.15
C GLN A 215 0.09 14.48 19.42
N ILE A 216 -0.60 15.25 18.57
CA ILE A 216 -1.70 14.76 17.74
C ILE A 216 -1.21 13.62 16.84
N MET A 217 -0.04 13.78 16.20
CA MET A 217 0.54 12.74 15.36
C MET A 217 0.81 11.44 16.12
N LYS A 218 1.29 11.52 17.37
CA LYS A 218 1.55 10.33 18.19
C LYS A 218 0.28 9.57 18.60
N GLU A 219 -0.86 10.21 18.63
CA GLU A 219 -2.12 9.58 19.01
C GLU A 219 -2.56 8.47 18.04
N HIS A 220 -2.04 8.44 16.79
CA HIS A 220 -2.44 7.43 15.82
C HIS A 220 -2.23 6.00 16.32
N ALA A 221 -1.20 5.73 17.13
CA ALA A 221 -0.96 4.41 17.70
C ALA A 221 -2.14 3.97 18.58
N MET A 222 -2.62 4.85 19.45
CA MET A 222 -3.77 4.58 20.32
C MET A 222 -5.10 4.62 19.57
N GLN A 223 -5.24 5.51 18.60
CA GLN A 223 -6.43 5.56 17.74
C GLN A 223 -6.55 4.27 16.90
N GLY A 224 -5.42 3.72 16.43
CA GLY A 224 -5.37 2.42 15.77
C GLY A 224 -5.81 1.28 16.71
N VAL A 225 -5.38 1.30 17.96
CA VAL A 225 -5.83 0.33 18.98
C VAL A 225 -7.36 0.40 19.15
N HIS A 226 -7.92 1.61 19.28
CA HIS A 226 -9.37 1.78 19.41
C HIS A 226 -10.12 1.27 18.16
N LEU A 227 -9.61 1.58 16.98
CA LEU A 227 -10.24 1.14 15.73
C LEU A 227 -10.25 -0.39 15.56
N LEU A 228 -9.19 -1.07 16.00
CA LEU A 228 -9.06 -2.52 15.88
C LEU A 228 -9.65 -3.28 17.08
N GLY A 229 -9.77 -2.62 18.24
CA GLY A 229 -10.04 -3.27 19.52
C GLY A 229 -11.38 -3.99 19.63
N ASP A 230 -12.40 -3.52 18.91
CA ASP A 230 -13.75 -4.09 18.94
C ASP A 230 -13.93 -5.31 17.99
N VAL A 231 -12.90 -5.66 17.21
CA VAL A 231 -12.95 -6.78 16.26
C VAL A 231 -12.09 -7.93 16.77
N PRO A 232 -12.66 -9.06 17.18
CA PRO A 232 -11.92 -10.17 17.79
C PRO A 232 -10.74 -10.67 16.93
N GLU A 233 -10.92 -10.73 15.61
CA GLU A 233 -9.89 -11.20 14.68
C GLU A 233 -8.67 -10.28 14.62
N PHE A 234 -8.82 -9.01 14.98
CA PHE A 234 -7.73 -8.04 15.01
C PHE A 234 -6.93 -8.04 16.33
N GLN A 235 -7.41 -8.72 17.38
CA GLN A 235 -6.73 -8.74 18.67
C GLN A 235 -5.23 -9.10 18.60
N PRO A 236 -4.80 -10.06 17.75
CA PRO A 236 -3.38 -10.37 17.60
C PRO A 236 -2.55 -9.23 16.96
N LEU A 237 -3.19 -8.26 16.29
CA LEU A 237 -2.52 -7.14 15.62
C LEU A 237 -2.31 -5.95 16.57
N VAL A 238 -3.21 -5.81 17.56
CA VAL A 238 -3.26 -4.65 18.48
C VAL A 238 -1.92 -4.35 19.15
N PRO A 239 -1.15 -5.33 19.68
CA PRO A 239 0.13 -5.05 20.31
C PRO A 239 1.14 -4.38 19.38
N ALA A 240 1.19 -4.81 18.12
CA ALA A 240 2.11 -4.21 17.14
C ALA A 240 1.67 -2.80 16.75
N VAL A 241 0.36 -2.56 16.56
CA VAL A 241 -0.17 -1.22 16.27
C VAL A 241 0.09 -0.26 17.42
N ARG A 242 -0.07 -0.70 18.68
CA ARG A 242 0.19 0.12 19.85
C ARG A 242 1.66 0.50 19.99
N TRP A 243 2.58 -0.47 19.78
CA TRP A 243 3.96 -0.37 20.23
C TRP A 243 5.03 -0.31 19.13
N HIS A 244 4.65 -0.11 17.85
CA HIS A 244 5.63 0.00 16.76
C HIS A 244 6.54 1.24 16.85
N HIS A 245 6.20 2.20 17.69
CA HIS A 245 7.04 3.36 17.99
C HIS A 245 7.78 3.27 19.34
N GLU A 246 7.69 2.12 20.03
CA GLU A 246 8.55 1.85 21.17
C GLU A 246 10.00 1.63 20.72
N ARG A 247 10.93 1.89 21.61
CA ARG A 247 12.37 1.94 21.32
C ARG A 247 13.13 1.06 22.29
N MET A 248 14.25 0.49 21.84
CA MET A 248 15.14 -0.33 22.65
C MET A 248 15.85 0.47 23.77
N ASP A 249 15.80 1.80 23.77
CA ASP A 249 16.34 2.66 24.82
C ASP A 249 15.26 3.15 25.81
N GLY A 250 14.02 2.63 25.73
CA GLY A 250 12.89 3.01 26.59
C GLY A 250 12.37 4.43 26.37
N ARG A 251 12.77 5.11 25.27
CA ARG A 251 12.37 6.48 24.96
C ARG A 251 11.30 6.53 23.85
N GLY A 252 10.60 5.43 23.67
CA GLY A 252 9.51 5.30 22.70
C GLY A 252 8.19 5.86 23.22
N TYR A 253 7.13 5.60 22.49
CA TYR A 253 5.76 5.93 22.85
C TYR A 253 4.80 4.84 22.32
N PRO A 254 3.59 4.69 22.88
CA PRO A 254 2.93 5.54 23.87
C PRO A 254 3.32 5.26 25.32
N ASP A 255 3.87 4.08 25.63
CA ASP A 255 4.01 3.60 27.02
C ASP A 255 5.46 3.66 27.54
N ALA A 256 6.45 3.99 26.73
CA ALA A 256 7.87 4.01 27.04
C ALA A 256 8.35 2.66 27.66
N LEU A 257 8.04 1.57 26.97
CA LEU A 257 8.26 0.21 27.44
C LEU A 257 9.74 -0.11 27.65
N ASP A 258 9.99 -0.95 28.64
CA ASP A 258 11.26 -1.66 28.77
C ASP A 258 11.51 -2.52 27.51
N PRO A 259 12.73 -2.57 26.96
CA PRO A 259 13.07 -3.30 25.74
C PRO A 259 12.57 -4.74 25.69
N VAL A 260 12.64 -5.46 26.81
CA VAL A 260 12.19 -6.86 26.89
C VAL A 260 10.68 -7.02 26.81
N SER A 261 9.94 -5.96 27.11
CA SER A 261 8.47 -5.91 27.06
C SER A 261 7.93 -5.57 25.68
N ILE A 262 8.76 -5.09 24.76
CA ILE A 262 8.33 -4.76 23.39
C ILE A 262 8.15 -6.06 22.59
N PRO A 263 6.94 -6.37 22.10
CA PRO A 263 6.71 -7.57 21.30
C PRO A 263 7.63 -7.63 20.06
N GLN A 264 8.13 -8.82 19.73
CA GLN A 264 9.04 -8.97 18.58
C GLN A 264 8.43 -8.44 17.29
N ILE A 265 7.14 -8.67 17.06
CA ILE A 265 6.46 -8.17 15.84
C ILE A 265 6.40 -6.64 15.83
N ALA A 266 6.20 -5.97 16.96
CA ALA A 266 6.26 -4.51 17.04
C ALA A 266 7.68 -3.98 16.69
N ARG A 267 8.72 -4.66 17.15
CA ARG A 267 10.12 -4.35 16.79
C ARG A 267 10.40 -4.57 15.31
N ILE A 268 9.81 -5.60 14.68
CA ILE A 268 9.89 -5.84 13.23
C ILE A 268 9.22 -4.69 12.46
N VAL A 269 8.01 -4.30 12.87
CA VAL A 269 7.28 -3.18 12.24
C VAL A 269 8.09 -1.89 12.36
N SER A 270 8.67 -1.59 13.52
CA SER A 270 9.49 -0.40 13.74
C SER A 270 10.68 -0.28 12.77
N VAL A 271 11.40 -1.36 12.52
CA VAL A 271 12.52 -1.39 11.56
C VAL A 271 12.03 -1.25 10.12
N ALA A 272 10.96 -1.97 9.77
CA ALA A 272 10.37 -1.95 8.44
C ALA A 272 9.80 -0.57 8.07
N ASP A 273 9.09 0.06 9.01
CA ASP A 273 8.55 1.42 8.88
C ASP A 273 9.67 2.44 8.66
N ALA A 274 10.67 2.45 9.54
CA ALA A 274 11.80 3.38 9.44
C ALA A 274 12.55 3.23 8.11
N PHE A 275 12.82 2.00 7.67
CA PHE A 275 13.47 1.75 6.40
C PHE A 275 12.62 2.27 5.24
N ASN A 276 11.34 1.87 5.17
CA ASN A 276 10.45 2.31 4.10
C ASN A 276 10.27 3.83 4.09
N ALA A 277 10.16 4.46 5.27
CA ALA A 277 10.09 5.91 5.39
C ALA A 277 11.31 6.63 4.80
N MET A 278 12.49 6.00 4.81
CA MET A 278 13.73 6.55 4.26
C MET A 278 13.83 6.36 2.75
N VAL A 279 13.45 5.19 2.22
CA VAL A 279 13.63 4.84 0.80
C VAL A 279 12.43 5.18 -0.07
N ALA A 280 11.25 5.37 0.50
CA ALA A 280 10.06 5.76 -0.23
C ALA A 280 10.14 7.22 -0.71
N ARG A 281 9.58 7.47 -1.90
CA ARG A 281 9.40 8.83 -2.39
C ARG A 281 8.33 9.54 -1.55
N ARG A 282 8.67 10.71 -1.02
CA ARG A 282 7.73 11.58 -0.31
C ARG A 282 7.61 12.92 -1.03
N PRO A 283 6.47 13.62 -0.96
CA PRO A 283 6.27 14.89 -1.66
C PRO A 283 7.34 15.95 -1.35
N TYR A 284 7.95 15.86 -0.16
CA TYR A 284 8.87 16.88 0.37
C TYR A 284 10.33 16.42 0.46
N ARG A 285 10.63 15.17 0.05
CA ARG A 285 11.97 14.62 0.18
C ARG A 285 12.25 13.60 -0.91
N ALA A 286 13.38 13.73 -1.58
CA ALA A 286 13.89 12.68 -2.45
C ALA A 286 14.15 11.38 -1.66
N PRO A 287 13.89 10.21 -2.24
CA PRO A 287 14.19 8.92 -1.62
C PRO A 287 15.69 8.80 -1.37
N LEU A 288 16.06 8.28 -0.20
CA LEU A 288 17.44 7.91 0.07
C LEU A 288 17.78 6.63 -0.69
N LYS A 289 19.04 6.48 -1.08
CA LYS A 289 19.53 5.19 -1.57
C LYS A 289 19.42 4.15 -0.44
N PRO A 290 19.07 2.88 -0.75
CA PRO A 290 18.98 1.82 0.27
C PRO A 290 20.23 1.71 1.14
N SER A 291 21.43 1.93 0.57
CA SER A 291 22.68 1.92 1.34
C SER A 291 22.73 2.96 2.47
N TYR A 292 22.20 4.16 2.26
CA TYR A 292 22.11 5.18 3.31
C TYR A 292 21.10 4.82 4.39
N ALA A 293 19.96 4.23 3.99
CA ALA A 293 18.97 3.77 4.95
C ALA A 293 19.51 2.64 5.84
N ILE A 294 20.29 1.72 5.27
CA ILE A 294 21.00 0.68 6.00
C ILE A 294 21.98 1.31 7.03
N GLU A 295 22.79 2.29 6.63
CA GLU A 295 23.73 2.94 7.56
C GLU A 295 23.01 3.67 8.69
N GLU A 296 21.84 4.24 8.42
CA GLU A 296 21.02 4.88 9.46
C GLU A 296 20.45 3.85 10.44
N LEU A 297 19.94 2.71 9.96
CA LEU A 297 19.51 1.61 10.81
C LEU A 297 20.65 1.07 11.70
N LYS A 298 21.86 0.89 11.12
CA LYS A 298 23.04 0.47 11.88
C LYS A 298 23.41 1.45 12.98
N ARG A 299 23.36 2.77 12.70
CA ARG A 299 23.68 3.83 13.66
C ARG A 299 22.77 3.80 14.89
N HIS A 300 21.50 3.43 14.69
CA HIS A 300 20.50 3.39 15.76
C HIS A 300 20.23 1.99 16.32
N ARG A 301 21.06 1.02 15.93
CA ARG A 301 21.01 -0.34 16.44
C ARG A 301 21.27 -0.39 17.95
N GLY A 302 20.42 -1.08 18.71
CA GLY A 302 20.51 -1.20 20.17
C GLY A 302 20.01 0.02 20.96
N THR A 303 19.64 1.11 20.25
CA THR A 303 19.01 2.29 20.87
C THR A 303 17.56 2.43 20.40
N GLN A 304 17.33 2.73 19.15
CA GLN A 304 15.98 2.76 18.59
C GLN A 304 15.53 1.36 18.16
N PHE A 305 16.39 0.60 17.49
CA PHE A 305 16.04 -0.64 16.82
C PHE A 305 16.67 -1.87 17.45
N ASP A 306 15.96 -3.00 17.38
CA ASP A 306 16.47 -4.30 17.77
C ASP A 306 17.64 -4.72 16.85
N PRO A 307 18.82 -5.06 17.43
CA PRO A 307 19.99 -5.43 16.64
C PRO A 307 19.77 -6.61 15.69
N SER A 308 19.07 -7.64 16.14
CA SER A 308 18.82 -8.85 15.35
C SER A 308 17.89 -8.58 14.16
N ILE A 309 16.93 -7.71 14.33
CA ILE A 309 15.97 -7.33 13.29
C ILE A 309 16.64 -6.40 12.27
N VAL A 310 17.54 -5.50 12.71
CA VAL A 310 18.34 -4.68 11.79
C VAL A 310 19.21 -5.55 10.90
N GLU A 311 19.89 -6.57 11.45
CA GLU A 311 20.72 -7.50 10.66
C GLU A 311 19.84 -8.27 9.65
N ALA A 312 18.68 -8.76 10.08
CA ALA A 312 17.74 -9.43 9.16
C ALA A 312 17.27 -8.52 8.03
N MET A 313 17.00 -7.23 8.31
CA MET A 313 16.64 -6.24 7.30
C MET A 313 17.77 -6.00 6.29
N ILE A 314 19.01 -5.88 6.78
CA ILE A 314 20.20 -5.70 5.93
C ILE A 314 20.34 -6.89 4.98
N ASP A 315 20.23 -8.11 5.48
CA ASP A 315 20.31 -9.33 4.68
C ASP A 315 19.22 -9.36 3.61
N VAL A 316 17.99 -8.97 3.94
CA VAL A 316 16.88 -8.90 2.98
C VAL A 316 17.16 -7.91 1.86
N VAL A 317 17.68 -6.73 2.18
CA VAL A 317 17.97 -5.68 1.19
C VAL A 317 19.15 -6.08 0.28
N LEU A 318 20.19 -6.73 0.84
CA LEU A 318 21.36 -7.15 0.06
C LEU A 318 21.10 -8.36 -0.84
N GLN A 319 20.05 -9.15 -0.56
CA GLN A 319 19.64 -10.29 -1.39
C GLN A 319 18.69 -9.90 -2.53
N GLU A 320 18.21 -8.65 -2.58
CA GLU A 320 17.44 -8.17 -3.73
C GLU A 320 18.39 -7.98 -4.93
N PRO A 321 18.15 -8.62 -6.08
CA PRO A 321 18.86 -8.26 -7.29
C PRO A 321 18.50 -6.82 -7.67
N ASN A 322 19.55 -6.01 -7.90
CA ASN A 322 19.44 -4.63 -8.41
C ASN A 322 18.63 -4.56 -9.70
#